data_f793b0bed5e1f20cb7599c3efb83e642
#
_entry.id   f793b0bed5e1f20cb7599c3efb83e642
#
_cell.length_a   1.000
_cell.length_b   1.000
_cell.length_c   1.000
_cell.angle_alpha   90.00
_cell.angle_beta   90.00
_cell.angle_gamma   90.00
#
_symmetry.space_group_name_H-M   'P 1'
#
loop_
_entity.id
_entity.type
_entity.pdbx_description
1 polymer ?
#
loop_
_entity_poly.entity_id
_entity_poly.type
_entity_poly.pdbx_seq_one_letter_code
_entity_poly.pdbx_strand_id
1 'polypeptide(L)'
;MQQQVKARVNDIAAGFAHAFGAQIDVIWHAGPTALVNDARWADIATAVAKQSGYTTHHADLHMGGEDFAVYLQNTPGAFVSIGSASEYGLHHPGFNPDERLIEPAAHYFAQLAKTAFAHL
;
A
#
# COMPACT_ATOMS: atom_id res chain seq x y z
N MET A 1 -19.80 2.71 2.77
CA MET A 1 -19.45 1.41 3.37
C MET A 1 -18.81 1.55 4.76
N GLN A 2 -17.66 2.20 4.95
CA GLN A 2 -16.96 2.31 6.24
C GLN A 2 -17.85 2.83 7.38
N GLN A 3 -18.64 3.88 7.17
CA GLN A 3 -19.55 4.43 8.18
C GLN A 3 -20.64 3.43 8.60
N GLN A 4 -21.14 2.64 7.65
CA GLN A 4 -22.14 1.61 7.96
C GLN A 4 -21.55 0.49 8.81
N VAL A 5 -20.29 0.07 8.53
CA VAL A 5 -19.58 -0.93 9.35
C VAL A 5 -19.38 -0.40 10.76
N LYS A 6 -18.94 0.85 10.91
CA LYS A 6 -18.78 1.48 12.23
C LYS A 6 -20.08 1.52 13.01
N ALA A 7 -21.18 1.92 12.38
CA ALA A 7 -22.49 1.94 13.02
C ALA A 7 -22.90 0.54 13.51
N ARG A 8 -22.75 -0.47 12.66
CA ARG A 8 -23.09 -1.85 13.01
C ARG A 8 -22.24 -2.43 14.13
N VAL A 9 -20.95 -2.14 14.18
CA VAL A 9 -20.08 -2.58 15.29
C VAL A 9 -20.52 -1.92 16.59
N ASN A 10 -20.85 -0.63 16.58
CA ASN A 10 -21.35 0.07 17.77
C ASN A 10 -22.70 -0.52 18.24
N ASP A 11 -23.64 -0.81 17.32
CA ASP A 11 -24.93 -1.43 17.63
C ASP A 11 -24.73 -2.80 18.31
N ILE A 12 -23.83 -3.62 17.78
CA ILE A 12 -23.50 -4.94 18.35
C ILE A 12 -22.90 -4.78 19.74
N ALA A 13 -21.91 -3.90 19.91
CA ALA A 13 -21.29 -3.63 21.21
C ALA A 13 -22.31 -3.17 22.26
N ALA A 14 -23.22 -2.26 21.88
CA ALA A 14 -24.30 -1.80 22.77
C ALA A 14 -25.27 -2.95 23.15
N GLY A 15 -25.62 -3.82 22.18
CA GLY A 15 -26.46 -4.98 22.43
C GLY A 15 -25.83 -5.97 23.43
N PHE A 16 -24.55 -6.25 23.28
CA PHE A 16 -23.81 -7.10 24.23
C PHE A 16 -23.67 -6.45 25.60
N ALA A 17 -23.34 -5.15 25.65
CA ALA A 17 -23.27 -4.41 26.92
C ALA A 17 -24.58 -4.51 27.69
N HIS A 18 -25.71 -4.31 27.01
CA HIS A 18 -27.04 -4.44 27.63
C HIS A 18 -27.34 -5.86 28.07
N ALA A 19 -27.09 -6.84 27.23
CA ALA A 19 -27.43 -8.25 27.52
C ALA A 19 -26.64 -8.83 28.71
N PHE A 20 -25.40 -8.39 28.90
CA PHE A 20 -24.50 -8.93 29.94
C PHE A 20 -24.28 -7.97 31.12
N GLY A 21 -24.93 -6.81 31.14
CA GLY A 21 -24.72 -5.79 32.19
C GLY A 21 -23.28 -5.29 32.24
N ALA A 22 -22.60 -5.27 31.08
CA ALA A 22 -21.21 -4.87 30.94
C ALA A 22 -21.09 -3.47 30.31
N GLN A 23 -19.94 -2.84 30.49
CA GLN A 23 -19.57 -1.62 29.76
C GLN A 23 -18.61 -2.03 28.63
N ILE A 24 -18.91 -1.60 27.40
CA ILE A 24 -18.07 -1.85 26.23
C ILE A 24 -17.78 -0.53 25.53
N ASP A 25 -16.53 -0.14 25.49
CA ASP A 25 -16.06 1.05 24.79
C ASP A 25 -15.45 0.65 23.45
N VAL A 26 -15.95 1.23 22.35
CA VAL A 26 -15.44 0.98 21.00
C VAL A 26 -14.56 2.14 20.58
N ILE A 27 -13.27 1.89 20.47
CA ILE A 27 -12.28 2.89 20.05
C ILE A 27 -11.92 2.66 18.57
N TRP A 28 -12.12 3.70 17.76
CA TRP A 28 -11.79 3.65 16.33
C TRP A 28 -10.47 4.36 16.05
N HIS A 29 -9.47 3.62 15.60
CA HIS A 29 -8.24 4.20 15.09
C HIS A 29 -8.40 4.48 13.60
N ALA A 30 -8.07 5.71 13.18
CA ALA A 30 -8.04 6.05 11.77
C ALA A 30 -6.85 5.34 11.12
N GLY A 31 -7.12 4.58 10.06
CA GLY A 31 -6.11 4.04 9.18
C GLY A 31 -5.89 4.94 7.96
N PRO A 32 -4.86 4.65 7.14
CA PRO A 32 -4.66 5.35 5.87
C PRO A 32 -5.87 5.13 4.94
N THR A 33 -6.04 6.04 3.99
CA THR A 33 -7.03 5.88 2.91
C THR A 33 -6.59 4.78 1.95
N ALA A 34 -7.50 4.36 1.06
CA ALA A 34 -7.11 3.43 0.00
C ALA A 34 -6.00 4.04 -0.86
N LEU A 35 -4.96 3.26 -1.12
CA LEU A 35 -3.92 3.63 -2.08
C LEU A 35 -4.46 3.38 -3.48
N VAL A 36 -4.50 4.44 -4.29
CA VAL A 36 -4.90 4.36 -5.71
C VAL A 36 -3.84 5.10 -6.52
N ASN A 37 -3.10 4.37 -7.33
CA ASN A 37 -2.10 4.94 -8.20
C ASN A 37 -2.75 5.83 -9.28
N ASP A 38 -2.13 6.96 -9.58
CA ASP A 38 -2.43 7.71 -10.79
C ASP A 38 -2.05 6.87 -12.02
N ALA A 39 -2.98 6.75 -12.97
CA ALA A 39 -2.82 5.85 -14.12
C ALA A 39 -1.61 6.24 -14.98
N ARG A 40 -1.39 7.54 -15.25
CA ARG A 40 -0.26 8.02 -16.05
C ARG A 40 1.07 7.68 -15.38
N TRP A 41 1.18 7.93 -14.06
CA TRP A 41 2.40 7.65 -13.33
C TRP A 41 2.65 6.14 -13.15
N ALA A 42 1.60 5.33 -13.03
CA ALA A 42 1.72 3.87 -13.02
C ALA A 42 2.24 3.33 -14.37
N ASP A 43 1.76 3.89 -15.49
CA ASP A 43 2.25 3.52 -16.82
C ASP A 43 3.72 3.91 -17.02
N ILE A 44 4.11 5.12 -16.60
CA ILE A 44 5.51 5.58 -16.65
C ILE A 44 6.40 4.66 -15.80
N ALA A 45 6.01 4.39 -14.55
CA ALA A 45 6.77 3.54 -13.64
C ALA A 45 6.95 2.12 -14.22
N THR A 46 5.89 1.56 -14.82
CA THR A 46 5.90 0.25 -15.47
C THR A 46 6.81 0.23 -16.70
N ALA A 47 6.77 1.28 -17.53
CA ALA A 47 7.63 1.39 -18.71
C ALA A 47 9.11 1.46 -18.33
N VAL A 48 9.46 2.27 -17.33
CA VAL A 48 10.84 2.37 -16.81
C VAL A 48 11.30 1.05 -16.20
N ALA A 49 10.42 0.35 -15.46
CA ALA A 49 10.74 -0.96 -14.89
C ALA A 49 11.12 -1.97 -15.99
N LYS A 50 10.33 -2.05 -17.06
CA LYS A 50 10.63 -2.90 -18.22
C LYS A 50 11.96 -2.56 -18.89
N GLN A 51 12.25 -1.25 -19.09
CA GLN A 51 13.51 -0.77 -19.64
C GLN A 51 14.70 -1.10 -18.72
N SER A 52 14.47 -1.15 -17.42
CA SER A 52 15.46 -1.54 -16.41
C SER A 52 15.61 -3.06 -16.24
N GLY A 53 14.95 -3.87 -17.08
CA GLY A 53 15.08 -5.32 -17.08
C GLY A 53 14.11 -6.06 -16.15
N TYR A 54 13.17 -5.39 -15.54
CA TYR A 54 12.17 -6.05 -14.69
C TYR A 54 11.04 -6.69 -15.49
N THR A 55 10.62 -7.87 -15.08
CA THR A 55 9.31 -8.42 -15.44
C THR A 55 8.24 -7.73 -14.60
N THR A 56 7.22 -7.16 -15.24
CA THR A 56 6.18 -6.41 -14.56
C THR A 56 4.85 -7.14 -14.57
N HIS A 57 4.12 -7.03 -13.47
CA HIS A 57 2.78 -7.56 -13.32
C HIS A 57 1.89 -6.48 -12.71
N HIS A 58 0.59 -6.54 -13.00
CA HIS A 58 -0.38 -5.79 -12.24
C HIS A 58 -0.51 -6.43 -10.85
N ALA A 59 -0.46 -5.61 -9.81
CA ALA A 59 -0.70 -6.08 -8.45
C ALA A 59 -2.19 -6.40 -8.28
N ASP A 60 -2.50 -7.49 -7.58
CA ASP A 60 -3.86 -7.79 -7.16
C ASP A 60 -4.36 -6.77 -6.14
N LEU A 61 -5.69 -6.62 -6.05
CA LEU A 61 -6.29 -5.78 -5.03
C LEU A 61 -5.92 -6.29 -3.63
N HIS A 62 -5.40 -5.39 -2.83
CA HIS A 62 -4.87 -5.68 -1.51
C HIS A 62 -5.62 -4.90 -0.44
N MET A 63 -5.99 -5.56 0.66
CA MET A 63 -6.76 -4.95 1.76
C MET A 63 -5.88 -4.30 2.83
N GLY A 64 -4.56 -4.30 2.66
CA GLY A 64 -3.62 -3.65 3.55
C GLY A 64 -3.68 -2.13 3.44
N GLY A 65 -3.35 -1.44 4.54
CA GLY A 65 -3.12 -0.01 4.54
C GLY A 65 -1.69 0.30 4.07
N GLU A 66 -1.53 1.43 3.38
CA GLU A 66 -0.23 1.92 2.91
C GLU A 66 -0.13 3.43 3.15
N ASP A 67 0.91 3.85 3.85
CA ASP A 67 1.09 5.26 4.24
C ASP A 67 1.35 6.16 3.03
N PHE A 68 1.88 5.63 1.94
CA PHE A 68 2.07 6.35 0.69
C PHE A 68 0.74 6.89 0.11
N ALA A 69 -0.39 6.29 0.48
CA ALA A 69 -1.72 6.79 0.13
C ALA A 69 -1.95 8.24 0.57
N VAL A 70 -1.29 8.70 1.65
CA VAL A 70 -1.40 10.08 2.13
C VAL A 70 -0.77 11.07 1.16
N TYR A 71 0.36 10.71 0.53
CA TYR A 71 1.00 11.55 -0.49
C TYR A 71 0.12 11.67 -1.74
N LEU A 72 -0.53 10.57 -2.15
CA LEU A 72 -1.39 10.54 -3.34
C LEU A 72 -2.67 11.37 -3.22
N GLN A 73 -3.03 11.81 -2.02
CA GLN A 73 -4.15 12.75 -1.83
C GLN A 73 -3.85 14.15 -2.38
N ASN A 74 -2.57 14.53 -2.45
CA ASN A 74 -2.15 15.88 -2.79
C ASN A 74 -1.24 15.93 -4.03
N THR A 75 -0.66 14.81 -4.41
CA THR A 75 0.30 14.74 -5.52
C THR A 75 0.06 13.46 -6.31
N PRO A 76 -0.15 13.54 -7.64
CA PRO A 76 -0.26 12.35 -8.46
C PRO A 76 1.06 11.56 -8.43
N GLY A 77 0.96 10.24 -8.34
CA GLY A 77 2.11 9.37 -8.25
C GLY A 77 1.74 7.90 -8.35
N ALA A 78 2.73 7.04 -8.24
CA ALA A 78 2.53 5.60 -8.24
C ALA A 78 3.38 4.91 -7.17
N PHE A 79 2.75 4.01 -6.45
CA PHE A 79 3.40 3.06 -5.56
C PHE A 79 3.65 1.76 -6.32
N VAL A 80 4.86 1.25 -6.24
CA VAL A 80 5.27 0.00 -6.88
C VAL A 80 5.89 -0.94 -5.86
N SER A 81 5.69 -2.23 -6.05
CA SER A 81 6.34 -3.26 -5.25
C SER A 81 7.42 -3.94 -6.07
N ILE A 82 8.57 -4.19 -5.46
CA ILE A 82 9.66 -4.96 -6.05
C ILE A 82 9.73 -6.31 -5.32
N GLY A 83 9.77 -7.42 -6.07
CA GLY A 83 9.89 -8.75 -5.50
C GLY A 83 11.17 -8.88 -4.68
N SER A 84 11.06 -9.37 -3.45
CA SER A 84 12.17 -9.43 -2.48
C SER A 84 13.03 -10.68 -2.60
N ALA A 85 12.58 -11.68 -3.37
CA ALA A 85 13.17 -13.04 -3.39
C ALA A 85 13.30 -13.69 -1.99
N SER A 86 12.62 -13.15 -0.98
CA SER A 86 12.56 -13.73 0.36
C SER A 86 11.53 -14.86 0.44
N GLU A 87 11.83 -15.89 1.20
CA GLU A 87 10.89 -16.97 1.52
C GLU A 87 9.69 -16.46 2.31
N TYR A 88 9.90 -15.41 3.11
CA TYR A 88 8.87 -14.80 3.97
C TYR A 88 8.42 -13.45 3.43
N GLY A 89 7.14 -13.14 3.61
CA GLY A 89 6.56 -11.85 3.23
C GLY A 89 6.94 -10.72 4.18
N LEU A 90 6.55 -9.50 3.80
CA LEU A 90 6.72 -8.29 4.63
C LEU A 90 6.15 -8.49 6.04
N HIS A 91 6.81 -7.89 7.04
CA HIS A 91 6.45 -7.96 8.47
C HIS A 91 6.64 -9.34 9.13
N HIS A 92 7.07 -10.38 8.42
CA HIS A 92 7.45 -11.63 9.03
C HIS A 92 8.83 -11.53 9.69
N PRO A 93 9.07 -12.09 10.90
CA PRO A 93 10.38 -12.00 11.57
C PRO A 93 11.56 -12.56 10.77
N GLY A 94 11.29 -13.52 9.88
CA GLY A 94 12.28 -14.11 8.98
C GLY A 94 12.41 -13.40 7.62
N PHE A 95 11.74 -12.25 7.42
CA PHE A 95 11.86 -11.51 6.16
C PHE A 95 13.31 -11.05 5.94
N ASN A 96 13.90 -11.55 4.88
CA ASN A 96 15.29 -11.26 4.50
C ASN A 96 15.39 -11.14 2.98
N PRO A 97 15.27 -9.92 2.43
CA PRO A 97 15.36 -9.71 0.99
C PRO A 97 16.78 -10.00 0.50
N ASP A 98 16.87 -10.47 -0.72
CA ASP A 98 18.17 -10.71 -1.38
C ASP A 98 18.89 -9.37 -1.62
N GLU A 99 20.09 -9.20 -1.08
CA GLU A 99 20.87 -7.97 -1.23
C GLU A 99 21.21 -7.64 -2.70
N ARG A 100 21.22 -8.63 -3.59
CA ARG A 100 21.40 -8.44 -5.03
C ARG A 100 20.30 -7.58 -5.67
N LEU A 101 19.19 -7.34 -4.97
CA LEU A 101 18.11 -6.45 -5.41
C LEU A 101 18.44 -4.96 -5.22
N ILE A 102 19.41 -4.61 -4.38
CA ILE A 102 19.72 -3.21 -4.03
C ILE A 102 20.17 -2.44 -5.27
N GLU A 103 21.14 -2.97 -6.01
CA GLU A 103 21.67 -2.30 -7.20
C GLU A 103 20.62 -2.12 -8.31
N PRO A 104 19.87 -3.16 -8.75
CA PRO A 104 18.81 -2.98 -9.73
C PRO A 104 17.71 -2.02 -9.26
N ALA A 105 17.32 -2.06 -7.99
CA ALA A 105 16.32 -1.17 -7.44
C ALA A 105 16.79 0.29 -7.45
N ALA A 106 18.03 0.55 -7.04
CA ALA A 106 18.63 1.88 -7.09
C ALA A 106 18.71 2.42 -8.52
N HIS A 107 19.11 1.56 -9.47
CA HIS A 107 19.12 1.92 -10.90
C HIS A 107 17.72 2.27 -11.41
N TYR A 108 16.73 1.44 -11.11
CA TYR A 108 15.33 1.70 -11.49
C TYR A 108 14.84 3.07 -10.96
N PHE A 109 15.03 3.35 -9.66
CA PHE A 109 14.59 4.62 -9.09
C PHE A 109 15.34 5.83 -9.67
N ALA A 110 16.62 5.70 -9.97
CA ALA A 110 17.39 6.74 -10.65
C ALA A 110 16.85 7.03 -12.07
N GLN A 111 16.50 6.00 -12.84
CA GLN A 111 15.90 6.16 -14.15
C GLN A 111 14.48 6.72 -14.06
N LEU A 112 13.70 6.26 -13.08
CA LEU A 112 12.34 6.76 -12.85
C LEU A 112 12.36 8.25 -12.53
N ALA A 113 13.28 8.71 -11.65
CA ALA A 113 13.43 10.12 -11.32
C ALA A 113 13.76 10.97 -12.57
N LYS A 114 14.74 10.52 -13.39
CA LYS A 114 15.10 11.21 -14.64
C LYS A 114 13.91 11.32 -15.60
N THR A 115 13.17 10.21 -15.74
CA THR A 115 11.98 10.18 -16.61
C THR A 115 10.89 11.08 -16.06
N ALA A 116 10.65 11.08 -14.75
CA ALA A 116 9.64 11.93 -14.12
C ALA A 116 9.92 13.42 -14.37
N PHE A 117 11.17 13.87 -14.24
CA PHE A 117 11.56 15.26 -14.56
C PHE A 117 11.28 15.66 -16.00
N ALA A 118 11.34 14.74 -16.94
CA ALA A 118 11.03 15.01 -18.35
C ALA A 118 9.51 15.10 -18.61
N HIS A 119 8.67 14.71 -17.66
CA HIS A 119 7.21 14.69 -17.76
C HIS A 119 6.51 15.75 -16.90
N LEU A 120 7.28 16.55 -16.13
CA LEU A 120 6.81 17.72 -15.39
C LEU A 120 6.72 18.94 -16.30
#